data_9f349b22055058383eb0a37435900e4a
#
_entry.id   9f349b22055058383eb0a37435900e4a
#
_cell.length_a   1.000
_cell.length_b   1.000
_cell.length_c   1.000
_cell.angle_alpha   90.00
_cell.angle_beta   90.00
_cell.angle_gamma   90.00
#
_symmetry.space_group_name_H-M   'P 1'
#
loop_
_entity.id
_entity.type
_entity.pdbx_description
1 polymer ?
#
loop_
_entity_poly.entity_id
_entity_poly.type
_entity_poly.pdbx_seq_one_letter_code
_entity_poly.pdbx_strand_id
1 'polypeptide(L)'
;YSLNVASAVDNIAAFKGIGIGNSAILNLTNAQVLYVYNNDMYVRDASGAIDFYKSNLEYKPNQILNGTLSAKYAEFNGLPEVTDVADVNVTASEGTAAADPLELTTDQLTAEHYCDLVKIEGTYDASASTLDGVALYDKFQTGELDNLADGGRGSVTGILVPFHDAPEIYVISAEELASTKQNAGLAFSQDSVSVVLGEEFTAPTLSNPNNLPVTYSSSDENVATVDAQGNVTVVGAGTTKITASSEETDTYYAGSASYTLVVEKLYASIADFKTIGKKNTAKLKLNDAQVVYVNNYTTNSGKQNSEIYVRDASGAIEFFNTGVEFTVGQILNGTLTATYDEFNSLPEITKVANVEITTTDGTVEPRQ
;
A
#
# COMPACT_ATOMS: atom_id res chain seq x y z
N TYR A 1 20.59 -59.94 -43.45
CA TYR A 1 20.97 -58.75 -42.74
C TYR A 1 20.18 -57.58 -43.33
N SER A 2 19.15 -57.15 -42.63
CA SER A 2 18.48 -55.86 -42.98
C SER A 2 19.34 -54.77 -42.39
N LEU A 3 20.00 -53.99 -43.24
CA LEU A 3 20.56 -52.72 -42.80
C LEU A 3 19.39 -51.80 -42.41
N ASN A 4 19.15 -51.66 -41.12
CA ASN A 4 18.24 -50.61 -40.66
C ASN A 4 19.04 -49.28 -40.77
N VAL A 5 18.96 -48.64 -41.93
CA VAL A 5 19.51 -47.29 -42.10
C VAL A 5 18.54 -46.37 -41.33
N ALA A 6 19.00 -45.80 -40.22
CA ALA A 6 18.22 -44.80 -39.52
C ALA A 6 17.88 -43.63 -40.47
N SER A 7 16.62 -43.26 -40.56
CA SER A 7 16.22 -42.10 -41.38
C SER A 7 16.83 -40.82 -40.83
N ALA A 8 17.32 -39.96 -41.72
CA ALA A 8 17.75 -38.63 -41.30
C ALA A 8 16.56 -37.69 -41.22
N VAL A 9 16.58 -36.80 -40.23
CA VAL A 9 15.60 -35.72 -40.03
C VAL A 9 16.33 -34.39 -39.92
N ASP A 10 15.71 -33.32 -40.47
CA ASP A 10 16.39 -32.08 -40.78
C ASP A 10 16.38 -31.06 -39.62
N ASN A 11 15.63 -31.30 -38.54
CA ASN A 11 15.49 -30.37 -37.43
C ASN A 11 14.86 -31.02 -36.20
N ILE A 12 14.80 -30.29 -35.10
CA ILE A 12 14.24 -30.72 -33.81
C ILE A 12 12.75 -31.09 -33.91
N ALA A 13 11.92 -30.31 -34.61
CA ALA A 13 10.50 -30.63 -34.74
C ALA A 13 10.27 -31.95 -35.51
N ALA A 14 11.02 -32.18 -36.61
CA ALA A 14 10.98 -33.43 -37.34
C ALA A 14 11.47 -34.61 -36.50
N PHE A 15 12.46 -34.39 -35.62
CA PHE A 15 12.93 -35.43 -34.69
C PHE A 15 11.87 -35.79 -33.65
N LYS A 16 11.18 -34.81 -33.07
CA LYS A 16 10.01 -35.06 -32.20
C LYS A 16 8.91 -35.85 -32.93
N GLY A 17 8.77 -35.59 -34.21
CA GLY A 17 7.77 -36.27 -35.06
C GLY A 17 8.01 -37.75 -35.38
N ILE A 18 9.21 -38.30 -35.11
CA ILE A 18 9.49 -39.72 -35.36
C ILE A 18 8.75 -40.66 -34.40
N GLY A 19 8.27 -40.14 -33.27
CA GLY A 19 7.56 -40.87 -32.21
C GLY A 19 8.47 -41.48 -31.17
N ILE A 20 7.96 -41.56 -29.94
CA ILE A 20 8.68 -42.02 -28.74
C ILE A 20 9.29 -43.42 -28.96
N GLY A 21 10.54 -43.57 -28.57
CA GLY A 21 11.29 -44.83 -28.63
C GLY A 21 11.95 -45.13 -30.00
N ASN A 22 11.70 -44.31 -31.01
CA ASN A 22 12.34 -44.46 -32.33
C ASN A 22 13.65 -43.70 -32.39
N SER A 23 14.55 -44.13 -33.27
CA SER A 23 15.86 -43.52 -33.50
C SER A 23 15.95 -42.96 -34.92
N ALA A 24 16.68 -41.83 -35.02
CA ALA A 24 16.98 -41.17 -36.30
C ALA A 24 18.36 -40.52 -36.27
N ILE A 25 18.84 -40.12 -37.44
CA ILE A 25 19.97 -39.19 -37.54
C ILE A 25 19.40 -37.79 -37.48
N LEU A 26 19.63 -37.08 -36.38
CA LEU A 26 19.24 -35.68 -36.20
C LEU A 26 20.27 -34.76 -36.84
N ASN A 27 19.84 -33.91 -37.76
CA ASN A 27 20.65 -32.83 -38.33
C ASN A 27 20.38 -31.54 -37.60
N LEU A 28 21.43 -31.01 -36.94
CA LEU A 28 21.40 -29.74 -36.25
C LEU A 28 21.89 -28.63 -37.22
N THR A 29 21.09 -27.60 -37.39
CA THR A 29 21.42 -26.44 -38.22
C THR A 29 21.23 -25.17 -37.40
N ASN A 30 22.33 -24.50 -37.07
CA ASN A 30 22.34 -23.29 -36.22
C ASN A 30 21.57 -23.51 -34.92
N ALA A 31 21.66 -24.72 -34.37
CA ALA A 31 20.99 -25.02 -33.12
C ALA A 31 21.77 -24.40 -31.93
N GLN A 32 21.12 -23.58 -31.13
CA GLN A 32 21.73 -22.88 -30.01
C GLN A 32 21.54 -23.65 -28.70
N VAL A 33 22.61 -23.80 -27.93
CA VAL A 33 22.55 -24.31 -26.57
C VAL A 33 21.98 -23.18 -25.67
N LEU A 34 20.78 -23.41 -25.12
CA LEU A 34 20.07 -22.45 -24.27
C LEU A 34 20.60 -22.46 -22.85
N TYR A 35 20.66 -23.64 -22.25
CA TYR A 35 21.09 -23.85 -20.87
C TYR A 35 21.66 -25.25 -20.66
N VAL A 36 22.56 -25.39 -19.70
CA VAL A 36 23.16 -26.67 -19.33
C VAL A 36 23.16 -26.80 -17.81
N TYR A 37 22.60 -27.91 -17.30
CA TYR A 37 22.63 -28.20 -15.87
C TYR A 37 22.69 -29.71 -15.61
N ASN A 38 23.75 -30.16 -14.98
CA ASN A 38 23.99 -31.58 -14.69
C ASN A 38 23.90 -32.45 -15.96
N ASN A 39 22.84 -33.23 -16.09
CA ASN A 39 22.60 -34.15 -17.21
C ASN A 39 21.73 -33.55 -18.33
N ASP A 40 21.22 -32.36 -18.14
CA ASP A 40 20.28 -31.69 -19.03
C ASP A 40 21.03 -30.63 -19.86
N MET A 41 20.80 -30.64 -21.17
CA MET A 41 21.27 -29.63 -22.10
C MET A 41 20.15 -29.23 -23.03
N TYR A 42 19.55 -28.08 -22.81
CA TYR A 42 18.45 -27.56 -23.60
C TYR A 42 18.99 -26.88 -24.87
N VAL A 43 18.49 -27.33 -26.02
CA VAL A 43 18.95 -26.87 -27.32
C VAL A 43 17.74 -26.47 -28.16
N ARG A 44 17.85 -25.32 -28.85
CA ARG A 44 16.82 -24.76 -29.74
C ARG A 44 17.37 -24.56 -31.14
N ASP A 45 16.63 -24.99 -32.14
CA ASP A 45 16.79 -24.56 -33.54
C ASP A 45 15.59 -23.74 -34.01
N ALA A 46 15.53 -23.39 -35.29
CA ALA A 46 14.41 -22.62 -35.84
C ALA A 46 13.04 -23.31 -35.75
N SER A 47 13.02 -24.61 -35.46
CA SER A 47 11.81 -25.45 -35.42
C SER A 47 11.27 -25.73 -34.02
N GLY A 48 12.06 -25.45 -32.98
CA GLY A 48 11.70 -25.66 -31.58
C GLY A 48 12.88 -26.08 -30.71
N ALA A 49 12.59 -26.48 -29.48
CA ALA A 49 13.61 -26.84 -28.50
C ALA A 49 13.43 -28.27 -27.98
N ILE A 50 14.51 -28.90 -27.47
CA ILE A 50 14.54 -30.27 -26.95
C ILE A 50 15.62 -30.37 -25.86
N ASP A 51 15.45 -31.28 -24.89
CA ASP A 51 16.46 -31.61 -23.90
C ASP A 51 17.37 -32.76 -24.39
N PHE A 52 18.65 -32.56 -24.39
CA PHE A 52 19.67 -33.59 -24.57
C PHE A 52 20.03 -34.23 -23.22
N TYR A 53 19.21 -35.18 -22.79
CA TYR A 53 19.35 -35.81 -21.49
C TYR A 53 20.41 -36.91 -21.47
N LYS A 54 21.41 -36.77 -20.56
CA LYS A 54 22.53 -37.71 -20.44
C LYS A 54 23.25 -38.04 -21.76
N SER A 55 23.32 -37.04 -22.63
CA SER A 55 23.89 -37.19 -23.97
C SER A 55 25.42 -37.37 -23.96
N ASN A 56 26.09 -37.08 -22.82
CA ASN A 56 27.56 -37.01 -22.67
C ASN A 56 28.22 -36.00 -23.63
N LEU A 57 27.46 -35.02 -24.12
CA LEU A 57 27.98 -33.96 -24.93
C LEU A 57 28.41 -32.80 -24.02
N GLU A 58 29.59 -32.24 -24.27
CA GLU A 58 30.20 -31.19 -23.43
C GLU A 58 30.12 -29.82 -24.13
N TYR A 59 28.93 -29.40 -24.49
CA TYR A 59 28.71 -28.05 -25.01
C TYR A 59 28.32 -27.08 -23.89
N LYS A 60 28.47 -25.78 -24.18
CA LYS A 60 28.22 -24.69 -23.22
C LYS A 60 27.04 -23.85 -23.66
N PRO A 61 26.36 -23.16 -22.74
CA PRO A 61 25.34 -22.18 -23.12
C PRO A 61 25.87 -21.19 -24.16
N ASN A 62 24.98 -20.80 -25.07
CA ASN A 62 25.20 -19.91 -26.21
C ASN A 62 26.03 -20.48 -27.38
N GLN A 63 26.58 -21.68 -27.29
CA GLN A 63 27.21 -22.29 -28.45
C GLN A 63 26.20 -22.63 -29.52
N ILE A 64 26.61 -22.47 -30.77
CA ILE A 64 25.83 -22.81 -31.96
C ILE A 64 26.34 -24.13 -32.53
N LEU A 65 25.44 -25.10 -32.65
CA LEU A 65 25.72 -26.46 -33.06
C LEU A 65 25.29 -26.68 -34.52
N ASN A 66 26.18 -27.24 -35.31
CA ASN A 66 25.92 -27.66 -36.72
C ASN A 66 26.48 -29.04 -36.95
N GLY A 67 25.70 -29.91 -37.64
CA GLY A 67 26.15 -31.24 -37.97
C GLY A 67 25.10 -32.30 -37.65
N THR A 68 25.52 -33.55 -37.53
CA THR A 68 24.61 -34.70 -37.38
C THR A 68 25.01 -35.55 -36.19
N LEU A 69 24.01 -36.20 -35.61
CA LEU A 69 24.21 -37.27 -34.63
C LEU A 69 23.09 -38.32 -34.73
N SER A 70 23.40 -39.56 -34.38
CA SER A 70 22.39 -40.60 -34.21
C SER A 70 21.82 -40.48 -32.80
N ALA A 71 20.49 -40.47 -32.66
CA ALA A 71 19.83 -40.38 -31.36
C ALA A 71 18.47 -41.09 -31.34
N LYS A 72 18.00 -41.33 -30.14
CA LYS A 72 16.66 -41.85 -29.88
C LYS A 72 15.79 -40.72 -29.28
N TYR A 73 14.58 -40.59 -29.81
CA TYR A 73 13.58 -39.72 -29.22
C TYR A 73 12.90 -40.38 -28.02
N ALA A 74 12.83 -39.67 -26.93
CA ALA A 74 12.16 -40.09 -25.70
C ALA A 74 11.32 -38.94 -25.14
N GLU A 75 10.47 -39.25 -24.20
CA GLU A 75 9.75 -38.29 -23.40
C GLU A 75 9.80 -38.69 -21.92
N PHE A 76 10.06 -37.77 -21.06
CA PHE A 76 9.95 -37.96 -19.61
C PHE A 76 8.87 -37.05 -19.06
N ASN A 77 7.74 -37.63 -18.62
CA ASN A 77 6.55 -36.88 -18.15
C ASN A 77 6.11 -35.77 -19.13
N GLY A 78 6.19 -36.02 -20.42
CA GLY A 78 5.83 -35.08 -21.48
C GLY A 78 6.94 -34.12 -21.90
N LEU A 79 8.11 -34.13 -21.24
CA LEU A 79 9.29 -33.36 -21.64
C LEU A 79 9.99 -34.11 -22.81
N PRO A 80 10.17 -33.49 -23.99
CA PRO A 80 10.81 -34.12 -25.13
C PRO A 80 12.34 -34.21 -24.92
N GLU A 81 12.90 -35.40 -25.11
CA GLU A 81 14.31 -35.70 -24.87
C GLU A 81 15.00 -36.36 -26.08
N VAL A 82 16.27 -36.01 -26.25
CA VAL A 82 17.25 -36.72 -27.06
C VAL A 82 18.06 -37.63 -26.13
N THR A 83 18.01 -38.93 -26.37
CA THR A 83 18.74 -39.97 -25.60
C THR A 83 19.52 -40.90 -26.51
N ASP A 84 20.34 -41.79 -25.93
CA ASP A 84 21.13 -42.80 -26.67
C ASP A 84 21.92 -42.18 -27.84
N VAL A 85 22.66 -41.09 -27.57
CA VAL A 85 23.41 -40.34 -28.57
C VAL A 85 24.65 -41.13 -29.02
N ALA A 86 24.84 -41.24 -30.32
CA ALA A 86 25.97 -41.87 -30.98
C ALA A 86 26.35 -41.18 -32.30
N ASP A 87 27.42 -41.59 -32.94
CA ASP A 87 27.88 -41.14 -34.26
C ASP A 87 27.92 -39.61 -34.35
N VAL A 88 28.43 -38.93 -33.34
CA VAL A 88 28.44 -37.48 -33.24
C VAL A 88 29.41 -36.87 -34.24
N ASN A 89 28.86 -36.16 -35.21
CA ASN A 89 29.61 -35.36 -36.17
C ASN A 89 29.05 -33.90 -36.11
N VAL A 90 29.14 -33.30 -34.93
CA VAL A 90 28.65 -31.95 -34.62
C VAL A 90 29.80 -31.04 -34.31
N THR A 91 29.83 -29.89 -34.95
CA THR A 91 30.75 -28.80 -34.67
C THR A 91 30.05 -27.73 -33.84
N ALA A 92 30.76 -27.15 -32.89
CA ALA A 92 30.29 -26.03 -32.09
C ALA A 92 31.10 -24.77 -32.42
N SER A 93 30.43 -23.65 -32.51
CA SER A 93 31.02 -22.32 -32.58
C SER A 93 30.46 -21.43 -31.47
N GLU A 94 31.22 -20.45 -31.03
CA GLU A 94 30.69 -19.48 -30.06
C GLU A 94 29.57 -18.66 -30.72
N GLY A 95 28.42 -18.56 -30.04
CA GLY A 95 27.35 -17.68 -30.41
C GLY A 95 27.74 -16.21 -30.18
N THR A 96 27.23 -15.33 -31.00
CA THR A 96 27.51 -13.89 -30.90
C THR A 96 26.73 -13.20 -29.80
N ALA A 97 25.68 -13.82 -29.28
CA ALA A 97 24.83 -13.34 -28.20
C ALA A 97 24.24 -14.52 -27.41
N ALA A 98 23.77 -14.25 -26.21
CA ALA A 98 22.91 -15.15 -25.47
C ALA A 98 21.61 -15.39 -26.26
N ALA A 99 21.00 -16.56 -26.05
CA ALA A 99 19.71 -16.85 -26.64
C ALA A 99 18.66 -15.88 -26.12
N ASP A 100 17.95 -15.22 -27.01
CA ASP A 100 16.80 -14.39 -26.60
C ASP A 100 15.66 -15.29 -26.12
N PRO A 101 15.08 -15.04 -24.94
CA PRO A 101 13.92 -15.79 -24.50
C PRO A 101 12.69 -15.46 -25.36
N LEU A 102 11.80 -16.42 -25.53
CA LEU A 102 10.49 -16.17 -26.09
C LEU A 102 9.65 -15.41 -25.05
N GLU A 103 9.25 -14.19 -25.38
CA GLU A 103 8.33 -13.42 -24.55
C GLU A 103 6.92 -13.94 -24.75
N LEU A 104 6.36 -14.62 -23.76
CA LEU A 104 5.06 -15.28 -23.81
C LEU A 104 4.15 -14.79 -22.69
N THR A 105 2.84 -14.82 -22.95
CA THR A 105 1.83 -14.71 -21.91
C THR A 105 1.55 -16.08 -21.29
N THR A 106 0.95 -16.16 -20.11
CA THR A 106 0.72 -17.42 -19.41
C THR A 106 -0.15 -18.41 -20.18
N ASP A 107 -1.08 -17.93 -21.00
CA ASP A 107 -1.94 -18.73 -21.89
C ASP A 107 -1.22 -19.28 -23.14
N GLN A 108 -0.05 -18.73 -23.48
CA GLN A 108 0.80 -19.19 -24.57
C GLN A 108 1.80 -20.27 -24.14
N LEU A 109 1.90 -20.58 -22.85
CA LEU A 109 2.78 -21.63 -22.34
C LEU A 109 2.22 -23.02 -22.64
N THR A 110 2.54 -23.56 -23.80
CA THR A 110 2.04 -24.82 -24.29
C THR A 110 3.16 -25.82 -24.57
N ALA A 111 2.83 -27.07 -24.84
CA ALA A 111 3.78 -28.15 -25.18
C ALA A 111 4.65 -27.85 -26.43
N GLU A 112 4.23 -26.91 -27.27
CA GLU A 112 5.02 -26.44 -28.41
C GLU A 112 6.35 -25.82 -27.98
N HIS A 113 6.34 -25.16 -26.81
CA HIS A 113 7.49 -24.43 -26.27
C HIS A 113 8.25 -25.18 -25.17
N TYR A 114 7.91 -26.45 -24.88
CA TYR A 114 8.68 -27.21 -23.90
C TYR A 114 10.16 -27.34 -24.29
N CYS A 115 11.01 -27.29 -23.33
CA CYS A 115 12.48 -27.19 -23.42
C CYS A 115 13.01 -25.83 -23.90
N ASP A 116 12.15 -24.88 -24.23
CA ASP A 116 12.58 -23.59 -24.72
C ASP A 116 12.83 -22.58 -23.59
N LEU A 117 13.66 -21.61 -23.86
CA LEU A 117 13.90 -20.45 -22.98
C LEU A 117 12.77 -19.46 -23.17
N VAL A 118 11.98 -19.26 -22.12
CA VAL A 118 10.83 -18.37 -22.12
C VAL A 118 11.01 -17.25 -21.09
N LYS A 119 10.33 -16.13 -21.34
CA LYS A 119 10.18 -15.03 -20.40
C LYS A 119 8.70 -14.70 -20.23
N ILE A 120 8.25 -14.63 -18.99
CA ILE A 120 6.89 -14.19 -18.64
C ILE A 120 6.93 -13.06 -17.62
N GLU A 121 5.88 -12.24 -17.58
CA GLU A 121 5.65 -11.22 -16.58
C GLU A 121 4.33 -11.47 -15.87
N GLY A 122 4.24 -11.16 -14.58
CA GLY A 122 3.02 -11.35 -13.79
C GLY A 122 3.18 -10.96 -12.33
N THR A 123 2.18 -11.30 -11.52
CA THR A 123 2.20 -11.11 -10.07
C THR A 123 2.75 -12.37 -9.40
N TYR A 124 3.74 -12.20 -8.54
CA TYR A 124 4.37 -13.30 -7.82
C TYR A 124 3.61 -13.65 -6.55
N ASP A 125 3.29 -14.94 -6.38
CA ASP A 125 2.78 -15.52 -5.12
C ASP A 125 3.88 -16.38 -4.50
N ALA A 126 4.50 -15.89 -3.43
CA ALA A 126 5.57 -16.59 -2.74
C ALA A 126 5.10 -17.86 -2.02
N SER A 127 3.84 -17.90 -1.57
CA SER A 127 3.28 -19.05 -0.85
C SER A 127 3.06 -20.26 -1.75
N ALA A 128 2.70 -20.02 -3.00
CA ALA A 128 2.49 -21.03 -4.02
C ALA A 128 3.70 -21.21 -4.94
N SER A 129 4.69 -20.32 -4.90
CA SER A 129 5.80 -20.23 -5.85
C SER A 129 5.30 -20.16 -7.29
N THR A 130 4.39 -19.19 -7.57
CA THR A 130 3.80 -19.02 -8.91
C THR A 130 3.89 -17.58 -9.38
N LEU A 131 3.87 -17.40 -10.72
CA LEU A 131 3.67 -16.11 -11.38
C LEU A 131 2.38 -16.17 -12.19
N ASP A 132 1.36 -15.39 -11.77
CA ASP A 132 -0.02 -15.47 -12.31
C ASP A 132 -0.53 -16.92 -12.43
N GLY A 133 -0.22 -17.77 -11.42
CA GLY A 133 -0.64 -19.17 -11.35
C GLY A 133 0.24 -20.17 -12.12
N VAL A 134 1.27 -19.71 -12.84
CA VAL A 134 2.28 -20.60 -13.48
C VAL A 134 3.30 -21.01 -12.43
N ALA A 135 3.53 -22.30 -12.26
CA ALA A 135 4.50 -22.84 -11.31
C ALA A 135 5.94 -22.43 -11.65
N LEU A 136 6.68 -22.03 -10.65
CA LEU A 136 8.08 -21.68 -10.73
C LEU A 136 8.90 -22.62 -9.86
N TYR A 137 9.97 -23.19 -10.42
CA TYR A 137 10.86 -24.09 -9.69
C TYR A 137 12.32 -23.70 -9.87
N ASP A 138 13.02 -23.48 -8.76
CA ASP A 138 14.46 -23.20 -8.76
C ASP A 138 15.29 -24.51 -8.87
N LYS A 139 15.09 -25.23 -9.99
CA LYS A 139 15.82 -26.47 -10.29
C LYS A 139 17.33 -26.24 -10.33
N PHE A 140 17.73 -25.08 -10.82
CA PHE A 140 19.13 -24.75 -11.07
C PHE A 140 19.83 -24.18 -9.84
N GLN A 141 19.10 -24.02 -8.72
CA GLN A 141 19.61 -23.49 -7.45
C GLN A 141 20.26 -22.12 -7.60
N THR A 142 19.60 -21.27 -8.39
CA THR A 142 20.06 -19.90 -8.67
C THR A 142 19.74 -18.94 -7.53
N GLY A 143 18.69 -19.21 -6.73
CA GLY A 143 18.18 -18.32 -5.70
C GLY A 143 17.47 -17.09 -6.25
N GLU A 144 17.22 -17.02 -7.55
CA GLU A 144 16.68 -15.80 -8.21
C GLU A 144 15.24 -15.47 -7.78
N LEU A 145 14.47 -16.45 -7.30
CA LEU A 145 13.12 -16.19 -6.79
C LEU A 145 13.11 -15.28 -5.53
N ASP A 146 14.23 -15.24 -4.80
CA ASP A 146 14.40 -14.36 -3.64
C ASP A 146 14.42 -12.86 -4.03
N ASN A 147 14.58 -12.56 -5.32
CA ASN A 147 14.52 -11.20 -5.86
C ASN A 147 13.10 -10.68 -6.05
N LEU A 148 12.07 -11.53 -5.88
CA LEU A 148 10.67 -11.18 -6.09
C LEU A 148 9.95 -10.97 -4.75
N ALA A 149 9.24 -9.85 -4.62
CA ALA A 149 8.38 -9.60 -3.47
C ALA A 149 7.03 -10.31 -3.63
N ASP A 150 6.50 -10.88 -2.53
CA ASP A 150 5.17 -11.47 -2.50
C ASP A 150 4.09 -10.43 -2.87
N GLY A 151 3.22 -10.76 -3.81
CA GLY A 151 2.24 -9.83 -4.38
C GLY A 151 2.85 -8.77 -5.30
N GLY A 152 4.18 -8.75 -5.47
CA GLY A 152 4.89 -7.84 -6.38
C GLY A 152 4.77 -8.27 -7.84
N ARG A 153 4.96 -7.31 -8.75
CA ARG A 153 5.06 -7.62 -10.19
C ARG A 153 6.48 -8.04 -10.51
N GLY A 154 6.62 -9.19 -11.16
CA GLY A 154 7.93 -9.74 -11.54
C GLY A 154 8.01 -10.16 -12.99
N SER A 155 9.22 -10.32 -13.47
CA SER A 155 9.58 -10.96 -14.73
C SER A 155 10.44 -12.18 -14.44
N VAL A 156 10.11 -13.32 -15.02
CA VAL A 156 10.85 -14.59 -14.85
C VAL A 156 11.28 -15.12 -16.21
N THR A 157 12.56 -15.45 -16.32
CA THR A 157 13.14 -16.14 -17.48
C THR A 157 13.63 -17.51 -17.06
N GLY A 158 13.28 -18.53 -17.84
CA GLY A 158 13.67 -19.90 -17.52
C GLY A 158 13.30 -20.89 -18.62
N ILE A 159 13.54 -22.17 -18.36
CA ILE A 159 13.19 -23.25 -19.27
C ILE A 159 11.75 -23.73 -18.98
N LEU A 160 10.92 -23.73 -19.99
CA LEU A 160 9.54 -24.22 -19.89
C LEU A 160 9.52 -25.75 -19.92
N VAL A 161 8.86 -26.35 -18.96
CA VAL A 161 8.72 -27.79 -18.82
C VAL A 161 7.31 -28.19 -18.44
N PRO A 162 6.88 -29.46 -18.69
CA PRO A 162 5.63 -29.97 -18.15
C PRO A 162 5.78 -30.39 -16.69
N PHE A 163 4.79 -30.08 -15.86
CA PHE A 163 4.66 -30.61 -14.51
C PHE A 163 3.20 -30.92 -14.18
N HIS A 164 2.86 -32.21 -13.94
CA HIS A 164 1.49 -32.64 -13.65
C HIS A 164 0.44 -32.10 -14.66
N ASP A 165 0.72 -32.25 -15.95
CA ASP A 165 -0.11 -31.79 -17.06
C ASP A 165 -0.29 -30.24 -17.14
N ALA A 166 0.51 -29.47 -16.40
CA ALA A 166 0.55 -28.00 -16.44
C ALA A 166 1.95 -27.50 -16.81
N PRO A 167 2.09 -26.26 -17.29
CA PRO A 167 3.40 -25.64 -17.50
C PRO A 167 4.07 -25.27 -16.18
N GLU A 168 5.38 -25.50 -16.08
CA GLU A 168 6.26 -25.05 -15.02
C GLU A 168 7.50 -24.40 -15.65
N ILE A 169 8.06 -23.41 -15.01
CA ILE A 169 9.31 -22.78 -15.46
C ILE A 169 10.43 -23.11 -14.48
N TYR A 170 11.50 -23.75 -15.01
CA TYR A 170 12.76 -23.88 -14.30
C TYR A 170 13.53 -22.56 -14.37
N VAL A 171 13.55 -21.83 -13.26
CA VAL A 171 14.00 -20.44 -13.20
C VAL A 171 15.49 -20.30 -13.42
N ILE A 172 15.88 -19.41 -14.32
CA ILE A 172 17.26 -19.01 -14.60
C ILE A 172 17.52 -17.61 -14.04
N SER A 173 16.59 -16.69 -14.22
CA SER A 173 16.65 -15.33 -13.66
C SER A 173 15.27 -14.83 -13.34
N ALA A 174 15.19 -13.94 -12.32
CA ALA A 174 13.99 -13.24 -11.96
C ALA A 174 14.33 -11.81 -11.55
N GLU A 175 13.47 -10.87 -11.92
CA GLU A 175 13.61 -9.45 -11.57
C GLU A 175 12.28 -8.86 -11.14
N GLU A 176 12.29 -8.02 -10.12
CA GLU A 176 11.11 -7.26 -9.73
C GLU A 176 10.87 -6.11 -10.70
N LEU A 177 9.65 -5.98 -11.18
CA LEU A 177 9.23 -4.91 -12.08
C LEU A 177 8.57 -3.78 -11.27
N ALA A 178 8.80 -2.55 -11.69
CA ALA A 178 8.09 -1.40 -11.12
C ALA A 178 6.58 -1.58 -11.29
N SER A 179 5.82 -1.32 -10.21
CA SER A 179 4.37 -1.35 -10.28
C SER A 179 3.86 -0.29 -11.26
N THR A 180 2.92 -0.67 -12.11
CA THR A 180 2.22 0.26 -13.01
C THR A 180 1.03 0.94 -12.34
N LYS A 181 0.67 0.53 -11.10
CA LYS A 181 -0.44 1.12 -10.35
C LYS A 181 -0.10 2.56 -9.94
N GLN A 182 -1.12 3.38 -9.94
CA GLN A 182 -1.07 4.78 -9.54
C GLN A 182 -1.62 4.97 -8.13
N ASN A 183 -1.25 6.06 -7.48
CA ASN A 183 -1.85 6.40 -6.19
C ASN A 183 -3.33 6.77 -6.36
N ALA A 184 -4.17 6.38 -5.41
CA ALA A 184 -5.61 6.69 -5.40
C ALA A 184 -5.91 8.19 -5.46
N GLY A 185 -5.03 9.03 -4.91
CA GLY A 185 -5.13 10.50 -4.99
C GLY A 185 -6.23 11.10 -4.11
N LEU A 186 -6.72 10.36 -3.10
CA LEU A 186 -7.71 10.88 -2.16
C LEU A 186 -7.10 11.97 -1.27
N ALA A 187 -7.81 13.10 -1.11
CA ALA A 187 -7.41 14.18 -0.21
C ALA A 187 -8.64 14.96 0.28
N PHE A 188 -8.68 15.31 1.57
CA PHE A 188 -9.65 16.29 2.06
C PHE A 188 -9.13 17.72 1.87
N SER A 189 -10.05 18.68 1.73
CA SER A 189 -9.71 20.10 1.56
C SER A 189 -9.07 20.73 2.78
N GLN A 190 -9.16 20.07 3.95
CA GLN A 190 -8.58 20.49 5.23
C GLN A 190 -8.17 19.26 6.05
N ASP A 191 -7.09 19.37 6.82
CA ASP A 191 -6.60 18.30 7.71
C ASP A 191 -7.27 18.31 9.09
N SER A 192 -7.87 19.44 9.46
CA SER A 192 -8.61 19.59 10.71
C SER A 192 -9.65 20.70 10.62
N VAL A 193 -10.71 20.55 11.41
CA VAL A 193 -11.77 21.54 11.55
C VAL A 193 -12.33 21.49 12.97
N SER A 194 -12.74 22.66 13.50
CA SER A 194 -13.42 22.77 14.78
C SER A 194 -14.83 23.34 14.60
N VAL A 195 -15.76 22.84 15.42
CA VAL A 195 -17.15 23.33 15.48
C VAL A 195 -17.61 23.33 16.93
N VAL A 196 -18.50 24.24 17.27
CA VAL A 196 -19.19 24.21 18.57
C VAL A 196 -20.41 23.30 18.47
N LEU A 197 -20.61 22.43 19.47
CA LEU A 197 -21.74 21.52 19.52
C LEU A 197 -23.07 22.29 19.44
N GLY A 198 -23.88 21.92 18.47
CA GLY A 198 -25.18 22.54 18.20
C GLY A 198 -25.14 23.69 17.18
N GLU A 199 -23.97 24.08 16.68
CA GLU A 199 -23.84 25.02 15.56
C GLU A 199 -23.81 24.27 14.22
N GLU A 200 -24.09 25.01 13.13
CA GLU A 200 -24.00 24.45 11.77
C GLU A 200 -22.55 24.07 11.44
N PHE A 201 -22.41 22.90 10.85
CA PHE A 201 -21.13 22.34 10.45
C PHE A 201 -21.08 22.05 8.94
N THR A 202 -20.02 22.51 8.31
CA THR A 202 -19.72 22.15 6.92
C THR A 202 -18.47 21.29 6.89
N ALA A 203 -18.61 20.03 6.49
CA ALA A 203 -17.50 19.10 6.41
C ALA A 203 -16.50 19.48 5.30
N PRO A 204 -15.19 19.21 5.49
CA PRO A 204 -14.21 19.29 4.42
C PRO A 204 -14.61 18.44 3.22
N THR A 205 -14.43 18.97 2.03
CA THR A 205 -14.73 18.25 0.78
C THR A 205 -13.64 17.25 0.44
N LEU A 206 -14.05 16.04 0.01
CA LEU A 206 -13.12 15.02 -0.48
C LEU A 206 -12.82 15.27 -1.97
N SER A 207 -11.53 15.36 -2.31
CA SER A 207 -11.03 15.23 -3.68
C SER A 207 -10.84 13.74 -3.99
N ASN A 208 -11.51 13.26 -5.04
CA ASN A 208 -11.39 11.90 -5.57
C ASN A 208 -11.24 12.00 -7.10
N PRO A 209 -10.05 12.38 -7.62
CA PRO A 209 -9.84 12.68 -9.03
C PRO A 209 -10.04 11.48 -9.95
N ASN A 210 -9.92 10.28 -9.40
CA ASN A 210 -9.99 9.02 -10.14
C ASN A 210 -11.37 8.35 -10.05
N ASN A 211 -12.34 8.98 -9.39
CA ASN A 211 -13.71 8.47 -9.18
C ASN A 211 -13.76 7.06 -8.59
N LEU A 212 -12.85 6.76 -7.68
CA LEU A 212 -12.79 5.45 -7.01
C LEU A 212 -14.00 5.27 -6.08
N PRO A 213 -14.50 4.05 -5.91
CA PRO A 213 -15.44 3.73 -4.85
C PRO A 213 -14.82 4.06 -3.49
N VAL A 214 -15.53 4.83 -2.65
CA VAL A 214 -15.03 5.29 -1.35
C VAL A 214 -15.97 4.83 -0.24
N THR A 215 -15.38 4.35 0.85
CA THR A 215 -16.06 4.09 2.12
C THR A 215 -15.63 5.12 3.16
N TYR A 216 -16.55 5.48 4.07
CA TYR A 216 -16.28 6.46 5.13
C TYR A 216 -16.41 5.83 6.51
N SER A 217 -15.60 6.33 7.44
CA SER A 217 -15.65 5.91 8.85
C SER A 217 -15.33 7.06 9.80
N SER A 218 -15.87 7.00 11.01
CA SER A 218 -15.53 7.86 12.15
C SER A 218 -14.81 7.04 13.20
N SER A 219 -13.74 7.60 13.79
CA SER A 219 -13.02 6.93 14.87
C SER A 219 -13.77 6.96 16.21
N ASP A 220 -14.73 7.89 16.36
CA ASP A 220 -15.61 7.99 17.53
C ASP A 220 -17.00 8.49 17.12
N GLU A 221 -17.95 7.57 17.00
CA GLU A 221 -19.32 7.87 16.61
C GLU A 221 -20.13 8.59 17.71
N ASN A 222 -19.64 8.66 18.95
CA ASN A 222 -20.25 9.48 20.00
C ASN A 222 -19.94 10.98 19.78
N VAL A 223 -18.90 11.29 19.01
CA VAL A 223 -18.51 12.67 18.64
C VAL A 223 -19.16 13.07 17.32
N ALA A 224 -19.00 12.24 16.30
CA ALA A 224 -19.66 12.44 15.01
C ALA A 224 -19.82 11.12 14.25
N THR A 225 -20.94 10.98 13.53
CA THR A 225 -21.16 9.88 12.60
C THR A 225 -20.95 10.34 11.16
N VAL A 226 -20.66 9.42 10.26
CA VAL A 226 -20.56 9.67 8.82
C VAL A 226 -21.35 8.63 8.05
N ASP A 227 -22.12 9.05 7.05
CA ASP A 227 -22.89 8.13 6.21
C ASP A 227 -22.08 7.65 4.98
N ALA A 228 -22.67 6.74 4.20
CA ALA A 228 -22.04 6.17 3.01
C ALA A 228 -21.77 7.21 1.89
N GLN A 229 -22.38 8.39 1.96
CA GLN A 229 -22.19 9.50 1.03
C GLN A 229 -21.15 10.50 1.54
N GLY A 230 -20.60 10.30 2.76
CA GLY A 230 -19.63 11.19 3.39
C GLY A 230 -20.25 12.37 4.14
N ASN A 231 -21.58 12.37 4.34
CA ASN A 231 -22.23 13.41 5.14
C ASN A 231 -21.94 13.14 6.63
N VAL A 232 -21.42 14.16 7.31
CA VAL A 232 -21.06 14.09 8.73
C VAL A 232 -22.13 14.72 9.59
N THR A 233 -22.54 14.01 10.63
CA THR A 233 -23.48 14.49 11.66
C THR A 233 -22.74 14.59 12.99
N VAL A 234 -22.68 15.81 13.55
CA VAL A 234 -22.10 16.06 14.89
C VAL A 234 -23.07 15.56 15.95
N VAL A 235 -22.58 14.70 16.86
CA VAL A 235 -23.37 14.04 17.91
C VAL A 235 -23.04 14.57 19.31
N GLY A 236 -21.77 14.73 19.63
CA GLY A 236 -21.30 15.13 20.96
C GLY A 236 -19.97 15.85 20.94
N ALA A 237 -19.62 16.47 22.07
CA ALA A 237 -18.32 17.14 22.23
C ALA A 237 -17.20 16.12 22.35
N GLY A 238 -16.07 16.41 21.73
CA GLY A 238 -14.89 15.53 21.70
C GLY A 238 -14.07 15.72 20.44
N THR A 239 -13.21 14.74 20.15
CA THR A 239 -12.39 14.74 18.95
C THR A 239 -12.54 13.39 18.25
N THR A 240 -12.84 13.43 16.97
CA THR A 240 -12.90 12.24 16.12
C THR A 240 -12.12 12.45 14.83
N LYS A 241 -11.72 11.36 14.18
CA LYS A 241 -11.08 11.33 12.88
C LYS A 241 -12.06 10.77 11.86
N ILE A 242 -12.38 11.55 10.86
CA ILE A 242 -13.19 11.09 9.71
C ILE A 242 -12.24 10.63 8.62
N THR A 243 -12.42 9.40 8.16
CA THR A 243 -11.56 8.76 7.16
C THR A 243 -12.39 8.34 5.95
N ALA A 244 -11.87 8.62 4.77
CA ALA A 244 -12.33 8.11 3.48
C ALA A 244 -11.30 7.12 2.96
N SER A 245 -11.72 5.93 2.52
CA SER A 245 -10.83 4.86 2.03
C SER A 245 -11.35 4.28 0.72
N SER A 246 -10.44 3.95 -0.17
CA SER A 246 -10.73 3.18 -1.40
C SER A 246 -9.94 1.88 -1.38
N GLU A 247 -10.56 0.82 -1.88
CA GLU A 247 -9.91 -0.46 -2.10
C GLU A 247 -8.90 -0.38 -3.25
N GLU A 248 -7.98 -1.33 -3.27
CA GLU A 248 -7.06 -1.52 -4.38
C GLU A 248 -7.79 -2.02 -5.63
N THR A 249 -7.35 -1.56 -6.80
CA THR A 249 -7.83 -1.98 -8.12
C THR A 249 -6.66 -2.39 -9.00
N ASP A 250 -6.92 -2.87 -10.21
CA ASP A 250 -5.86 -3.18 -11.18
C ASP A 250 -5.03 -1.94 -11.58
N THR A 251 -5.60 -0.74 -11.46
CA THR A 251 -4.96 0.53 -11.88
C THR A 251 -4.47 1.38 -10.72
N TYR A 252 -5.04 1.25 -9.53
CA TYR A 252 -4.75 2.10 -8.38
C TYR A 252 -4.46 1.31 -7.13
N TYR A 253 -3.46 1.73 -6.35
CA TYR A 253 -3.27 1.24 -4.99
C TYR A 253 -4.47 1.60 -4.11
N ALA A 254 -4.70 0.81 -3.05
CA ALA A 254 -5.58 1.23 -1.97
C ALA A 254 -5.19 2.61 -1.45
N GLY A 255 -6.17 3.46 -1.16
CA GLY A 255 -5.91 4.81 -0.73
C GLY A 255 -6.76 5.23 0.45
N SER A 256 -6.27 6.18 1.23
CA SER A 256 -7.05 6.80 2.29
C SER A 256 -6.70 8.27 2.49
N ALA A 257 -7.69 9.05 2.89
CA ALA A 257 -7.52 10.41 3.37
C ALA A 257 -8.33 10.61 4.65
N SER A 258 -7.92 11.52 5.49
CA SER A 258 -8.65 11.79 6.74
C SER A 258 -8.47 13.22 7.21
N TYR A 259 -9.42 13.69 8.01
CA TYR A 259 -9.28 14.94 8.77
C TYR A 259 -9.72 14.74 10.23
N THR A 260 -9.22 15.62 11.11
CA THR A 260 -9.61 15.66 12.51
C THR A 260 -10.76 16.61 12.69
N LEU A 261 -11.85 16.16 13.31
CA LEU A 261 -12.98 16.99 13.73
C LEU A 261 -12.92 17.18 15.26
N VAL A 262 -12.81 18.43 15.69
CA VAL A 262 -12.89 18.83 17.10
C VAL A 262 -14.26 19.46 17.35
N VAL A 263 -15.06 18.84 18.19
CA VAL A 263 -16.38 19.35 18.61
C VAL A 263 -16.24 19.93 20.01
N GLU A 264 -16.32 21.25 20.10
CA GLU A 264 -16.19 21.97 21.36
C GLU A 264 -17.55 22.10 22.06
N LYS A 265 -17.60 21.86 23.37
CA LYS A 265 -18.78 22.18 24.17
C LYS A 265 -18.72 23.65 24.56
N LEU A 266 -19.82 24.40 24.29
CA LEU A 266 -20.00 25.74 24.79
C LEU A 266 -20.73 25.70 26.14
N TYR A 267 -20.08 26.21 27.19
CA TYR A 267 -20.68 26.36 28.50
C TYR A 267 -21.36 27.74 28.57
N ALA A 268 -22.69 27.72 28.64
CA ALA A 268 -23.52 28.90 28.48
C ALA A 268 -23.69 29.73 29.76
N SER A 269 -23.10 29.32 30.88
CA SER A 269 -23.14 30.03 32.15
C SER A 269 -21.94 29.73 33.02
N ILE A 270 -21.64 30.60 34.00
CA ILE A 270 -20.57 30.40 34.96
C ILE A 270 -20.77 29.13 35.81
N ALA A 271 -21.99 28.83 36.24
CA ALA A 271 -22.28 27.60 36.99
C ALA A 271 -22.01 26.34 36.17
N ASP A 272 -22.44 26.33 34.92
CA ASP A 272 -22.21 25.20 34.02
C ASP A 272 -20.70 25.05 33.74
N PHE A 273 -19.99 26.15 33.48
CA PHE A 273 -18.53 26.13 33.26
C PHE A 273 -17.74 25.53 34.44
N LYS A 274 -18.13 25.79 35.68
CA LYS A 274 -17.49 25.19 36.87
C LYS A 274 -17.57 23.68 36.92
N THR A 275 -18.48 23.05 36.17
CA THR A 275 -18.62 21.58 36.09
C THR A 275 -17.53 20.91 35.30
N ILE A 276 -16.69 21.64 34.58
CA ILE A 276 -15.62 21.04 33.75
C ILE A 276 -14.52 20.35 34.55
N GLY A 277 -14.40 20.70 35.82
CA GLY A 277 -13.34 20.21 36.70
C GLY A 277 -12.04 20.99 36.59
N LYS A 278 -11.25 20.96 37.68
CA LYS A 278 -9.99 21.72 37.81
C LYS A 278 -9.00 21.40 36.71
N LYS A 279 -8.27 22.42 36.24
CA LYS A 279 -7.22 22.39 35.19
C LYS A 279 -7.72 22.01 33.80
N ASN A 280 -9.02 21.85 33.61
CA ASN A 280 -9.59 21.67 32.28
C ASN A 280 -9.87 23.04 31.63
N THR A 281 -9.84 23.01 30.30
CA THR A 281 -10.06 24.20 29.47
C THR A 281 -11.30 23.96 28.59
N ALA A 282 -12.18 24.95 28.51
CA ALA A 282 -13.37 24.90 27.69
C ALA A 282 -13.80 26.29 27.21
N LYS A 283 -14.75 26.34 26.27
CA LYS A 283 -15.34 27.58 25.75
C LYS A 283 -16.48 27.99 26.65
N LEU A 284 -16.32 29.18 27.28
CA LEU A 284 -17.34 29.81 28.13
C LEU A 284 -18.02 30.93 27.35
N LYS A 285 -19.34 30.99 27.43
CA LYS A 285 -20.14 32.13 27.01
C LYS A 285 -20.51 32.94 28.26
N LEU A 286 -20.14 34.21 28.26
CA LEU A 286 -20.65 35.19 29.19
C LEU A 286 -21.89 35.85 28.58
N ASN A 287 -22.98 35.89 29.33
CA ASN A 287 -24.24 36.49 28.94
C ASN A 287 -24.68 37.43 30.08
N ASP A 288 -24.67 38.73 29.81
CA ASP A 288 -24.92 39.78 30.79
C ASP A 288 -24.15 39.60 32.11
N ALA A 289 -22.91 39.07 31.95
CA ALA A 289 -22.06 38.84 33.14
C ALA A 289 -21.45 40.14 33.62
N GLN A 290 -21.62 40.45 34.90
CA GLN A 290 -21.21 41.74 35.49
C GLN A 290 -19.87 41.62 36.20
N VAL A 291 -18.97 42.56 35.93
CA VAL A 291 -17.75 42.77 36.72
C VAL A 291 -18.11 43.44 38.03
N VAL A 292 -18.01 42.73 39.14
CA VAL A 292 -18.46 43.20 40.47
C VAL A 292 -17.34 43.77 41.33
N TYR A 293 -16.09 43.33 41.09
CA TYR A 293 -14.93 43.81 41.83
C TYR A 293 -13.66 43.61 40.98
N VAL A 294 -12.72 44.52 41.12
CA VAL A 294 -11.39 44.46 40.52
C VAL A 294 -10.36 44.86 41.56
N ASN A 295 -9.35 44.04 41.77
CA ASN A 295 -8.22 44.30 42.68
C ASN A 295 -6.91 44.08 41.93
N ASN A 296 -6.18 45.16 41.69
CA ASN A 296 -4.85 45.10 41.12
C ASN A 296 -3.83 45.44 42.23
N TYR A 297 -2.91 44.53 42.51
CA TYR A 297 -1.94 44.70 43.58
C TYR A 297 -0.55 44.19 43.20
N THR A 298 0.46 44.71 43.87
CA THR A 298 1.83 44.28 43.75
C THR A 298 2.19 43.42 44.96
N THR A 299 2.67 42.21 44.74
CA THR A 299 3.15 41.32 45.80
C THR A 299 4.42 41.85 46.45
N ASN A 300 4.78 41.30 47.61
CA ASN A 300 6.03 41.65 48.28
C ASN A 300 7.30 41.34 47.46
N SER A 301 7.17 40.45 46.46
CA SER A 301 8.22 40.11 45.49
C SER A 301 8.24 41.02 44.26
N GLY A 302 7.38 42.03 44.19
CA GLY A 302 7.27 42.96 43.08
C GLY A 302 6.46 42.48 41.89
N LYS A 303 5.80 41.31 42.00
CA LYS A 303 4.93 40.78 40.94
C LYS A 303 3.57 41.48 40.95
N GLN A 304 3.13 41.96 39.79
CA GLN A 304 1.78 42.49 39.62
C GLN A 304 0.77 41.35 39.51
N ASN A 305 -0.31 41.40 40.27
CA ASN A 305 -1.44 40.48 40.22
C ASN A 305 -2.72 41.25 39.93
N SER A 306 -3.67 40.59 39.28
CA SER A 306 -5.00 41.07 38.98
C SER A 306 -6.05 40.03 39.37
N GLU A 307 -7.04 40.46 40.15
CA GLU A 307 -8.20 39.67 40.56
C GLU A 307 -9.45 40.38 40.03
N ILE A 308 -10.20 39.76 39.15
CA ILE A 308 -11.42 40.33 38.57
C ILE A 308 -12.56 39.38 38.86
N TYR A 309 -13.52 39.83 39.65
CA TYR A 309 -14.68 39.01 40.03
C TYR A 309 -15.84 39.31 39.09
N VAL A 310 -16.31 38.30 38.42
CA VAL A 310 -17.39 38.35 37.44
C VAL A 310 -18.53 37.48 37.92
N ARG A 311 -19.77 37.96 37.80
CA ARG A 311 -20.98 37.18 38.06
C ARG A 311 -21.97 37.25 36.92
N ASP A 312 -22.67 36.15 36.68
CA ASP A 312 -23.88 36.11 35.91
C ASP A 312 -25.09 35.70 36.78
N ALA A 313 -26.24 35.40 36.16
CA ALA A 313 -27.42 34.94 36.87
C ALA A 313 -27.21 33.59 37.59
N SER A 314 -26.26 32.78 37.14
CA SER A 314 -26.00 31.41 37.62
C SER A 314 -24.97 31.36 38.77
N GLY A 315 -24.05 32.33 38.86
CA GLY A 315 -22.97 32.30 39.87
C GLY A 315 -21.91 33.35 39.61
N ALA A 316 -20.79 33.21 40.34
CA ALA A 316 -19.62 34.09 40.22
C ALA A 316 -18.33 33.28 40.07
N ILE A 317 -17.35 33.88 39.42
CA ILE A 317 -16.00 33.30 39.21
C ILE A 317 -14.95 34.42 39.24
N GLU A 318 -13.75 34.10 39.68
CA GLU A 318 -12.61 34.99 39.62
C GLU A 318 -11.81 34.80 38.33
N PHE A 319 -11.39 35.85 37.67
CA PHE A 319 -10.35 35.84 36.64
C PHE A 319 -9.04 36.23 37.30
N PHE A 320 -8.19 35.27 37.64
CA PHE A 320 -6.94 35.46 38.33
C PHE A 320 -5.76 35.51 37.39
N ASN A 321 -5.10 36.69 37.30
CA ASN A 321 -3.92 36.91 36.45
C ASN A 321 -4.08 36.47 34.98
N THR A 322 -5.25 36.61 34.43
CA THR A 322 -5.59 36.16 33.07
C THR A 322 -5.11 37.13 31.96
N GLY A 323 -4.69 38.34 32.34
CA GLY A 323 -4.26 39.38 31.40
C GLY A 323 -5.42 40.12 30.71
N VAL A 324 -6.68 39.83 31.03
CA VAL A 324 -7.81 40.65 30.58
C VAL A 324 -7.94 41.89 31.46
N GLU A 325 -8.39 42.97 30.85
CA GLU A 325 -8.58 44.27 31.54
C GLU A 325 -10.07 44.61 31.52
N PHE A 326 -10.76 44.43 32.65
CA PHE A 326 -12.15 44.85 32.84
C PHE A 326 -12.25 45.85 34.01
N THR A 327 -13.28 46.67 34.00
CA THR A 327 -13.55 47.63 35.04
C THR A 327 -14.84 47.33 35.79
N VAL A 328 -14.90 47.70 37.05
CA VAL A 328 -16.10 47.48 37.90
C VAL A 328 -17.33 48.11 37.27
N GLY A 329 -18.42 47.32 37.20
CA GLY A 329 -19.69 47.71 36.64
C GLY A 329 -19.89 47.28 35.17
N GLN A 330 -18.81 46.96 34.44
CA GLN A 330 -18.96 46.46 33.06
C GLN A 330 -19.84 45.24 33.00
N ILE A 331 -20.67 45.15 31.96
CA ILE A 331 -21.47 44.02 31.56
C ILE A 331 -20.74 43.36 30.38
N LEU A 332 -20.45 42.06 30.52
CA LEU A 332 -19.66 41.27 29.59
C LEU A 332 -20.60 40.34 28.79
N ASN A 333 -20.53 40.42 27.46
CA ASN A 333 -21.23 39.54 26.57
C ASN A 333 -20.29 38.98 25.51
N GLY A 334 -20.33 37.69 25.26
CA GLY A 334 -19.49 37.04 24.24
C GLY A 334 -18.90 35.72 24.71
N THR A 335 -17.83 35.29 24.05
CA THR A 335 -17.22 33.97 24.30
C THR A 335 -15.72 34.11 24.56
N LEU A 336 -15.17 33.18 25.34
CA LEU A 336 -13.74 33.01 25.54
C LEU A 336 -13.43 31.54 25.81
N THR A 337 -12.21 31.13 25.48
CA THR A 337 -11.65 29.86 25.94
C THR A 337 -11.00 30.10 27.29
N ALA A 338 -11.39 29.35 28.32
CA ALA A 338 -10.94 29.58 29.72
C ALA A 338 -10.49 28.24 30.35
N THR A 339 -9.44 28.34 31.19
CA THR A 339 -9.01 27.24 32.07
C THR A 339 -9.57 27.46 33.46
N TYR A 340 -10.38 26.50 33.95
CA TYR A 340 -10.94 26.50 35.31
C TYR A 340 -9.95 25.94 36.30
N ASP A 341 -9.89 26.56 37.48
CA ASP A 341 -9.19 26.04 38.66
C ASP A 341 -9.94 26.45 39.94
N GLU A 342 -9.45 26.05 41.08
CA GLU A 342 -9.90 26.48 42.39
C GLU A 342 -8.71 26.71 43.32
N PHE A 343 -8.70 27.85 43.96
CA PHE A 343 -7.78 28.16 45.04
C PHE A 343 -8.56 28.27 46.37
N ASN A 344 -8.27 27.42 47.37
CA ASN A 344 -8.99 27.36 48.66
C ASN A 344 -10.52 27.33 48.50
N SER A 345 -11.03 26.56 47.52
CA SER A 345 -12.46 26.45 47.16
C SER A 345 -13.04 27.72 46.51
N LEU A 346 -12.25 28.69 46.16
CA LEU A 346 -12.67 29.82 45.34
C LEU A 346 -12.52 29.41 43.85
N PRO A 347 -13.60 29.44 43.07
CA PRO A 347 -13.54 29.12 41.67
C PRO A 347 -12.85 30.18 40.83
N GLU A 348 -11.85 29.80 40.04
CA GLU A 348 -11.00 30.71 39.27
C GLU A 348 -10.92 30.34 37.80
N ILE A 349 -10.78 31.34 36.94
CA ILE A 349 -10.24 31.25 35.60
C ILE A 349 -8.77 31.70 35.67
N THR A 350 -7.83 30.81 35.31
CA THR A 350 -6.39 31.06 35.44
C THR A 350 -5.70 31.34 34.11
N LYS A 351 -6.34 31.02 33.00
CA LYS A 351 -5.89 31.29 31.62
C LYS A 351 -7.07 31.60 30.75
N VAL A 352 -6.88 32.49 29.79
CA VAL A 352 -7.87 32.79 28.73
C VAL A 352 -7.19 32.85 27.36
N ALA A 353 -7.95 32.50 26.33
CA ALA A 353 -7.59 32.63 24.93
C ALA A 353 -8.86 32.88 24.09
N ASN A 354 -8.71 33.28 22.87
CA ASN A 354 -9.82 33.51 21.94
C ASN A 354 -10.93 34.35 22.56
N VAL A 355 -10.54 35.49 23.12
CA VAL A 355 -11.45 36.38 23.84
C VAL A 355 -12.24 37.25 22.87
N GLU A 356 -13.52 36.92 22.71
CA GLU A 356 -14.48 37.64 21.87
C GLU A 356 -15.59 38.22 22.76
N ILE A 357 -15.20 39.15 23.65
CA ILE A 357 -16.07 39.78 24.64
C ILE A 357 -16.35 41.21 24.22
N THR A 358 -17.62 41.59 24.21
CA THR A 358 -18.08 42.97 24.14
C THR A 358 -18.44 43.46 25.55
N THR A 359 -18.15 44.72 25.85
CA THR A 359 -18.43 45.33 27.12
C THR A 359 -19.38 46.52 27.00
N THR A 360 -20.30 46.65 27.93
CA THR A 360 -21.15 47.82 28.10
C THR A 360 -21.10 48.31 29.55
N ASP A 361 -21.31 49.61 29.77
CA ASP A 361 -21.31 50.15 31.11
C ASP A 361 -22.57 49.74 31.87
N GLY A 362 -22.44 49.40 33.14
CA GLY A 362 -23.53 49.05 34.04
C GLY A 362 -23.25 49.53 35.49
N THR A 363 -24.23 49.48 36.35
CA THR A 363 -24.12 49.76 37.77
C THR A 363 -24.08 48.48 38.58
N VAL A 364 -23.20 48.38 39.56
CA VAL A 364 -23.12 47.21 40.46
C VAL A 364 -24.17 47.35 41.54
N GLU A 365 -25.19 46.48 41.48
CA GLU A 365 -26.19 46.40 42.55
C GLU A 365 -25.81 45.25 43.52
N PRO A 366 -25.82 45.46 44.85
CA PRO A 366 -25.61 44.40 45.82
C PRO A 366 -26.71 43.35 45.67
N ARG A 367 -26.36 42.04 45.63
CA ARG A 367 -27.37 40.97 45.80
C ARG A 367 -27.92 41.04 47.22
N GLN A 368 -29.23 41.12 47.37
CA GLN A 368 -29.94 40.96 48.61
C GLN A 368 -29.85 39.50 49.11
#